data_6b82007d9a522300a38200a74a38448d
#
_entry.id   6b82007d9a522300a38200a74a38448d
#
_cell.length_a   1.000
_cell.length_b   1.000
_cell.length_c   1.000
_cell.angle_alpha   90.00
_cell.angle_beta   90.00
_cell.angle_gamma   90.00
#
_symmetry.space_group_name_H-M   'P 1'
#
loop_
_entity.id
_entity.type
_entity.pdbx_description
1 polymer ?
#
loop_
_entity_poly.entity_id
_entity_poly.type
_entity_poly.pdbx_seq_one_letter_code
_entity_poly.pdbx_strand_id
1 'polypeptide(L)'
;MVISVHDLETIPALKLGRDLNKVYPDEQVVISIDSDWARPFGMAYTACVLKQFRRRCPDVEFTMSTTMNSGLKYASNMGFFQMVSPKLALGKAPGEAHGNSNCIPLTILDFEKFHADGLPYYFDDEVEDKIEQEAEKLATVLVDNDKDLNYLFTYLIREILRNIPEHSDCTKAIICGQAWPAKHQAEIAIIDEGKGIFESLSANPYYHDRIYNNSDALDWATIPGISAAYNPNKKRRKSSSNWANSGFGLYMVKEICKEMDGSFLIASGEDYLREDSKGSKSGKTNITGTAIKITVDTNKILNSKELINTIVQRGQEEAKAMNEGFHRASKPSRGI
;
A
#
# COMPACT_ATOMS: atom_id res chain seq x y z
N MET A 1 -30.87 -2.89 -4.23
CA MET A 1 -29.99 -2.02 -5.08
C MET A 1 -28.99 -2.89 -5.82
N VAL A 2 -28.60 -2.52 -7.08
CA VAL A 2 -27.51 -3.21 -7.80
C VAL A 2 -26.31 -2.28 -7.89
N ILE A 3 -25.14 -2.78 -7.49
CA ILE A 3 -23.85 -2.09 -7.62
C ILE A 3 -23.02 -2.83 -8.64
N SER A 4 -22.65 -2.17 -9.73
CA SER A 4 -21.87 -2.79 -10.81
C SER A 4 -20.39 -2.41 -10.72
N VAL A 5 -19.54 -3.41 -10.83
CA VAL A 5 -18.08 -3.27 -10.90
C VAL A 5 -17.69 -3.59 -12.34
N HIS A 6 -17.45 -2.56 -13.15
CA HIS A 6 -17.18 -2.73 -14.59
C HIS A 6 -15.70 -2.88 -14.91
N ASP A 7 -14.80 -2.29 -14.11
CA ASP A 7 -13.36 -2.39 -14.31
C ASP A 7 -12.63 -2.55 -12.99
N LEU A 8 -11.71 -3.50 -12.95
CA LEU A 8 -10.80 -3.70 -11.83
C LEU A 8 -9.56 -2.80 -11.98
N GLU A 9 -9.82 -1.49 -12.14
CA GLU A 9 -8.83 -0.43 -12.25
C GLU A 9 -8.89 0.55 -11.06
N THR A 10 -7.91 1.43 -10.97
CA THR A 10 -7.73 2.31 -9.80
C THR A 10 -8.95 3.19 -9.51
N ILE A 11 -9.43 3.95 -10.49
CA ILE A 11 -10.52 4.91 -10.25
C ILE A 11 -11.87 4.23 -10.01
N PRO A 12 -12.28 3.22 -10.79
CA PRO A 12 -13.47 2.44 -10.48
C PRO A 12 -13.43 1.81 -9.08
N ALA A 13 -12.29 1.26 -8.66
CA ALA A 13 -12.12 0.66 -7.34
C ALA A 13 -12.30 1.67 -6.19
N LEU A 14 -11.69 2.86 -6.30
CA LEU A 14 -11.86 3.93 -5.31
C LEU A 14 -13.31 4.43 -5.23
N LYS A 15 -13.99 4.58 -6.37
CA LYS A 15 -15.42 4.93 -6.43
C LYS A 15 -16.29 3.88 -5.77
N LEU A 16 -15.98 2.59 -6.02
CA LEU A 16 -16.71 1.48 -5.38
C LEU A 16 -16.61 1.58 -3.85
N GLY A 17 -15.42 1.79 -3.30
CA GLY A 17 -15.26 1.97 -1.84
C GLY A 17 -16.16 3.07 -1.29
N ARG A 18 -16.16 4.24 -1.93
CA ARG A 18 -17.05 5.36 -1.59
C ARG A 18 -18.54 5.00 -1.66
N ASP A 19 -18.95 4.29 -2.71
CA ASP A 19 -20.37 4.02 -2.94
C ASP A 19 -20.87 2.91 -2.02
N LEU A 20 -20.06 1.90 -1.72
CA LEU A 20 -20.36 0.88 -0.70
C LEU A 20 -20.52 1.48 0.72
N ASN A 21 -19.81 2.55 1.04
CA ASN A 21 -19.93 3.22 2.34
C ASN A 21 -21.33 3.83 2.58
N LYS A 22 -22.06 4.14 1.53
CA LYS A 22 -23.41 4.74 1.59
C LYS A 22 -24.52 3.70 1.80
N VAL A 23 -24.21 2.42 1.68
CA VAL A 23 -25.17 1.33 1.81
C VAL A 23 -25.39 1.00 3.27
N TYR A 24 -26.65 0.93 3.69
CA TYR A 24 -27.03 0.52 5.03
C TYR A 24 -27.03 -1.01 5.16
N PRO A 25 -26.75 -1.55 6.36
CA PRO A 25 -26.66 -3.00 6.57
C PRO A 25 -27.94 -3.81 6.27
N ASP A 26 -29.10 -3.18 6.34
CA ASP A 26 -30.43 -3.76 6.10
C ASP A 26 -30.90 -3.65 4.64
N GLU A 27 -30.11 -3.02 3.78
CA GLU A 27 -30.43 -2.93 2.36
C GLU A 27 -30.11 -4.23 1.63
N GLN A 28 -31.06 -4.69 0.79
CA GLN A 28 -30.78 -5.76 -0.16
C GLN A 28 -29.92 -5.24 -1.30
N VAL A 29 -28.69 -5.76 -1.38
CA VAL A 29 -27.70 -5.36 -2.38
C VAL A 29 -27.22 -6.55 -3.18
N VAL A 30 -27.20 -6.38 -4.49
CA VAL A 30 -26.59 -7.30 -5.45
C VAL A 30 -25.34 -6.65 -6.01
N ILE A 31 -24.19 -7.29 -5.86
CA ILE A 31 -22.94 -6.86 -6.47
C ILE A 31 -22.76 -7.61 -7.78
N SER A 32 -22.79 -6.87 -8.90
CA SER A 32 -22.53 -7.42 -10.22
C SER A 32 -21.09 -7.11 -10.63
N ILE A 33 -20.30 -8.16 -10.90
CA ILE A 33 -18.90 -8.01 -11.31
C ILE A 33 -18.78 -8.40 -12.79
N ASP A 34 -18.38 -7.43 -13.59
CA ASP A 34 -18.08 -7.59 -15.02
C ASP A 34 -16.90 -6.69 -15.35
N SER A 35 -15.76 -7.27 -15.80
CA SER A 35 -14.56 -6.49 -16.03
C SER A 35 -13.74 -7.03 -17.20
N ASP A 36 -13.52 -6.19 -18.19
CA ASP A 36 -12.63 -6.49 -19.32
C ASP A 36 -11.16 -6.28 -18.96
N TRP A 37 -10.88 -5.42 -17.99
CA TRP A 37 -9.53 -5.06 -17.57
C TRP A 37 -9.35 -5.24 -16.07
N ALA A 38 -8.18 -5.75 -15.69
CA ALA A 38 -7.81 -5.89 -14.29
C ALA A 38 -6.34 -5.50 -14.09
N ARG A 39 -6.11 -4.61 -13.11
CA ARG A 39 -4.78 -4.17 -12.70
C ARG A 39 -4.55 -4.49 -11.21
N PRO A 40 -3.30 -4.62 -10.77
CA PRO A 40 -2.97 -5.05 -9.40
C PRO A 40 -3.71 -4.27 -8.32
N PHE A 41 -3.63 -2.94 -8.33
CA PHE A 41 -4.32 -2.12 -7.32
C PHE A 41 -5.84 -2.23 -7.43
N GLY A 42 -6.39 -2.16 -8.64
CA GLY A 42 -7.83 -2.28 -8.85
C GLY A 42 -8.39 -3.58 -8.31
N MET A 43 -7.72 -4.71 -8.56
CA MET A 43 -8.09 -6.02 -8.02
C MET A 43 -7.95 -6.08 -6.50
N ALA A 44 -6.77 -5.74 -5.98
CA ALA A 44 -6.50 -5.85 -4.53
C ALA A 44 -7.43 -4.94 -3.72
N TYR A 45 -7.59 -3.69 -4.13
CA TYR A 45 -8.46 -2.73 -3.47
C TYR A 45 -9.94 -3.16 -3.52
N THR A 46 -10.43 -3.53 -4.71
CA THR A 46 -11.82 -4.01 -4.88
C THR A 46 -12.08 -5.25 -4.02
N ALA A 47 -11.16 -6.21 -4.00
CA ALA A 47 -11.30 -7.41 -3.17
C ALA A 47 -11.38 -7.05 -1.67
N CYS A 48 -10.53 -6.12 -1.20
CA CYS A 48 -10.56 -5.67 0.20
C CYS A 48 -11.87 -4.98 0.56
N VAL A 49 -12.31 -3.99 -0.22
CA VAL A 49 -13.55 -3.25 0.10
C VAL A 49 -14.80 -4.13 0.02
N LEU A 50 -14.86 -5.07 -0.93
CA LEU A 50 -15.95 -6.05 -1.00
C LEU A 50 -15.93 -7.03 0.18
N LYS A 51 -14.75 -7.49 0.61
CA LYS A 51 -14.58 -8.31 1.79
C LYS A 51 -15.01 -7.57 3.05
N GLN A 52 -14.62 -6.32 3.22
CA GLN A 52 -15.04 -5.46 4.33
C GLN A 52 -16.54 -5.17 4.30
N PHE A 53 -17.08 -4.88 3.12
CA PHE A 53 -18.51 -4.68 2.93
C PHE A 53 -19.33 -5.91 3.33
N ARG A 54 -18.90 -7.13 2.96
CA ARG A 54 -19.57 -8.37 3.36
C ARG A 54 -19.55 -8.61 4.86
N ARG A 55 -18.52 -8.17 5.58
CA ARG A 55 -18.51 -8.27 7.05
C ARG A 55 -19.58 -7.37 7.67
N ARG A 56 -19.84 -6.21 7.07
CA ARG A 56 -20.86 -5.25 7.50
C ARG A 56 -22.27 -5.65 7.03
N CYS A 57 -22.39 -6.21 5.84
CA CYS A 57 -23.63 -6.61 5.19
C CYS A 57 -23.54 -8.11 4.81
N PRO A 58 -23.76 -9.05 5.74
CA PRO A 58 -23.52 -10.48 5.53
C PRO A 58 -24.47 -11.12 4.51
N ASP A 59 -25.65 -10.54 4.29
CA ASP A 59 -26.70 -11.03 3.39
C ASP A 59 -26.56 -10.50 1.96
N VAL A 60 -25.45 -9.79 1.65
CA VAL A 60 -25.20 -9.30 0.30
C VAL A 60 -25.04 -10.44 -0.71
N GLU A 61 -25.73 -10.32 -1.84
CA GLU A 61 -25.62 -11.27 -2.94
C GLU A 61 -24.58 -10.81 -3.97
N PHE A 62 -23.79 -11.77 -4.44
CA PHE A 62 -22.83 -11.54 -5.53
C PHE A 62 -23.31 -12.22 -6.79
N THR A 63 -23.47 -11.46 -7.86
CA THR A 63 -23.70 -11.98 -9.20
C THR A 63 -22.50 -11.67 -10.09
N MET A 64 -22.26 -12.51 -11.05
CA MET A 64 -21.21 -12.29 -12.05
C MET A 64 -21.83 -12.43 -13.44
N SER A 65 -21.22 -11.77 -14.42
CA SER A 65 -21.53 -12.02 -15.82
C SER A 65 -21.42 -13.53 -16.11
N THR A 66 -22.38 -14.05 -16.83
CA THR A 66 -22.36 -15.44 -17.29
C THR A 66 -21.20 -15.73 -18.26
N THR A 67 -20.65 -14.68 -18.85
CA THR A 67 -19.51 -14.76 -19.76
C THR A 67 -18.25 -14.26 -19.06
N MET A 68 -17.32 -15.19 -18.78
CA MET A 68 -16.01 -14.88 -18.26
C MET A 68 -15.17 -14.22 -19.36
N ASN A 69 -15.09 -12.90 -19.37
CA ASN A 69 -14.21 -12.13 -20.24
C ASN A 69 -12.73 -12.25 -19.82
N SER A 70 -11.81 -11.62 -20.55
CA SER A 70 -10.38 -11.75 -20.32
C SER A 70 -9.95 -11.18 -18.96
N GLY A 71 -10.54 -10.05 -18.54
CA GLY A 71 -10.24 -9.44 -17.26
C GLY A 71 -10.67 -10.29 -16.08
N LEU A 72 -11.89 -10.88 -16.13
CA LEU A 72 -12.38 -11.79 -15.09
C LEU A 72 -11.60 -13.11 -15.03
N LYS A 73 -11.20 -13.67 -16.18
CA LYS A 73 -10.31 -14.85 -16.22
C LYS A 73 -8.97 -14.56 -15.57
N TYR A 74 -8.38 -13.40 -15.88
CA TYR A 74 -7.15 -12.97 -15.26
C TYR A 74 -7.33 -12.78 -13.73
N ALA A 75 -8.34 -12.05 -13.31
CA ALA A 75 -8.64 -11.82 -11.90
C ALA A 75 -8.89 -13.14 -11.13
N SER A 76 -9.59 -14.09 -11.75
CA SER A 76 -9.81 -15.44 -11.22
C SER A 76 -8.49 -16.18 -10.96
N ASN A 77 -7.57 -16.16 -11.91
CA ASN A 77 -6.25 -16.76 -11.77
C ASN A 77 -5.37 -16.05 -10.74
N MET A 78 -5.59 -14.74 -10.52
CA MET A 78 -4.86 -13.93 -9.55
C MET A 78 -5.36 -14.06 -8.10
N GLY A 79 -6.44 -14.79 -7.85
CA GLY A 79 -6.98 -15.01 -6.50
C GLY A 79 -8.08 -14.04 -6.08
N PHE A 80 -8.58 -13.19 -6.98
CA PHE A 80 -9.53 -12.13 -6.68
C PHE A 80 -10.82 -12.63 -6.02
N PHE A 81 -11.50 -13.59 -6.62
CA PHE A 81 -12.81 -14.02 -6.15
C PHE A 81 -12.76 -14.68 -4.78
N GLN A 82 -11.77 -15.53 -4.53
CA GLN A 82 -11.60 -16.17 -3.23
C GLN A 82 -11.09 -15.21 -2.16
N MET A 83 -10.40 -14.11 -2.55
CA MET A 83 -10.08 -13.02 -1.63
C MET A 83 -11.35 -12.28 -1.19
N VAL A 84 -12.30 -12.02 -2.09
CA VAL A 84 -13.62 -11.45 -1.76
C VAL A 84 -14.39 -12.39 -0.84
N SER A 85 -14.46 -13.67 -1.20
CA SER A 85 -15.08 -14.72 -0.39
C SER A 85 -14.62 -16.11 -0.81
N PRO A 86 -14.07 -16.91 0.11
CA PRO A 86 -13.80 -18.32 -0.14
C PRO A 86 -15.03 -19.11 -0.59
N LYS A 87 -16.25 -18.67 -0.19
CA LYS A 87 -17.51 -19.30 -0.59
C LYS A 87 -17.80 -19.18 -2.08
N LEU A 88 -17.19 -18.22 -2.78
CA LEU A 88 -17.35 -18.09 -4.24
C LEU A 88 -16.71 -19.27 -4.98
N ALA A 89 -15.71 -19.95 -4.39
CA ALA A 89 -15.04 -21.13 -4.90
C ALA A 89 -14.62 -21.01 -6.39
N LEU A 90 -14.34 -19.80 -6.86
CA LEU A 90 -14.01 -19.48 -8.24
C LEU A 90 -12.57 -19.06 -8.35
N GLY A 91 -11.83 -19.70 -9.26
CA GLY A 91 -10.41 -19.45 -9.48
C GLY A 91 -9.53 -19.94 -8.33
N LYS A 92 -8.36 -19.33 -8.20
CA LYS A 92 -7.36 -19.68 -7.19
C LYS A 92 -7.60 -18.92 -5.88
N ALA A 93 -7.14 -19.49 -4.77
CA ALA A 93 -7.06 -18.78 -3.51
C ALA A 93 -5.87 -17.79 -3.50
N PRO A 94 -5.91 -16.72 -2.66
CA PRO A 94 -4.76 -15.85 -2.47
C PRO A 94 -3.51 -16.64 -2.05
N GLY A 95 -2.39 -16.40 -2.75
CA GLY A 95 -1.13 -17.13 -2.56
C GLY A 95 -1.04 -18.49 -3.25
N GLU A 96 -2.11 -19.02 -3.84
CA GLU A 96 -2.13 -20.31 -4.54
C GLU A 96 -1.62 -20.22 -5.98
N ALA A 97 -1.73 -19.06 -6.60
CA ALA A 97 -1.14 -18.81 -7.91
C ALA A 97 0.38 -18.66 -7.78
N HIS A 98 1.13 -19.37 -8.62
CA HIS A 98 2.60 -19.32 -8.55
C HIS A 98 3.21 -18.01 -9.06
N GLY A 99 2.41 -17.13 -9.67
CA GLY A 99 2.96 -15.97 -10.37
C GLY A 99 3.79 -16.36 -11.59
N ASN A 100 4.53 -15.40 -12.11
CA ASN A 100 5.53 -15.60 -13.16
C ASN A 100 6.59 -14.51 -13.04
N SER A 101 7.53 -14.43 -13.99
CA SER A 101 8.61 -13.44 -14.00
C SER A 101 8.16 -11.97 -14.00
N ASN A 102 6.88 -11.69 -14.21
CA ASN A 102 6.35 -10.33 -14.34
C ASN A 102 5.09 -10.09 -13.49
N CYS A 103 4.69 -11.05 -12.65
CA CYS A 103 3.41 -11.00 -12.00
C CYS A 103 3.47 -11.57 -10.57
N ILE A 104 3.01 -10.78 -9.62
CA ILE A 104 2.78 -11.15 -8.23
C ILE A 104 1.26 -11.27 -8.04
N PRO A 105 0.72 -12.50 -7.92
CA PRO A 105 -0.70 -12.72 -7.64
C PRO A 105 -1.13 -12.09 -6.31
N LEU A 106 -2.44 -11.97 -6.10
CA LEU A 106 -2.96 -11.61 -4.78
C LEU A 106 -2.42 -12.59 -3.74
N THR A 107 -1.63 -12.08 -2.82
CA THR A 107 -0.93 -12.85 -1.79
C THR A 107 -1.13 -12.16 -0.45
N ILE A 108 -1.29 -12.94 0.61
CA ILE A 108 -1.32 -12.46 1.99
C ILE A 108 0.04 -12.74 2.61
N LEU A 109 0.81 -11.70 2.87
CA LEU A 109 2.03 -11.76 3.66
C LEU A 109 1.64 -11.66 5.12
N ASP A 110 2.05 -12.64 5.92
CA ASP A 110 1.71 -12.75 7.34
C ASP A 110 2.98 -12.55 8.18
N PHE A 111 3.13 -11.40 8.79
CA PHE A 111 4.31 -11.03 9.58
C PHE A 111 4.45 -11.86 10.87
N GLU A 112 3.35 -12.44 11.37
CA GLU A 112 3.44 -13.37 12.53
C GLU A 112 4.31 -14.60 12.24
N LYS A 113 4.39 -14.98 10.96
CA LYS A 113 5.24 -16.10 10.52
C LYS A 113 6.72 -15.74 10.37
N PHE A 114 7.08 -14.49 10.65
CA PHE A 114 8.47 -14.03 10.59
C PHE A 114 9.25 -14.34 11.87
N HIS A 115 8.56 -14.62 12.97
CA HIS A 115 9.17 -15.15 14.17
C HIS A 115 9.31 -16.67 14.14
N ALA A 116 10.22 -17.18 14.97
CA ALA A 116 10.29 -18.60 15.25
C ALA A 116 8.97 -19.10 15.86
N ASP A 117 8.60 -20.35 15.55
CA ASP A 117 7.35 -20.96 16.00
C ASP A 117 7.17 -20.86 17.53
N GLY A 118 6.01 -20.41 17.95
CA GLY A 118 5.59 -20.36 19.34
C GLY A 118 6.00 -19.11 20.13
N LEU A 119 6.67 -18.15 19.52
CA LEU A 119 6.93 -16.86 20.16
C LEU A 119 5.80 -15.87 19.90
N PRO A 120 5.45 -15.01 20.88
CA PRO A 120 4.55 -13.90 20.66
C PRO A 120 5.11 -12.97 19.58
N TYR A 121 4.24 -12.49 18.68
CA TYR A 121 4.64 -11.51 17.67
C TYR A 121 5.04 -10.18 18.34
N TYR A 122 6.19 -9.66 17.97
CA TYR A 122 6.64 -8.30 18.24
C TYR A 122 7.54 -7.84 17.08
N PHE A 123 7.58 -6.55 16.83
CA PHE A 123 8.40 -5.99 15.76
C PHE A 123 9.83 -5.78 16.27
N ASP A 124 10.79 -6.48 15.69
CA ASP A 124 12.21 -6.47 16.03
C ASP A 124 13.12 -6.58 14.81
N ASP A 125 14.43 -6.69 15.04
CA ASP A 125 15.43 -6.77 13.98
C ASP A 125 15.24 -8.02 13.10
N GLU A 126 14.73 -9.14 13.62
CA GLU A 126 14.47 -10.38 12.84
C GLU A 126 13.30 -10.17 11.86
N VAL A 127 12.22 -9.53 12.31
CA VAL A 127 11.09 -9.18 11.45
C VAL A 127 11.51 -8.18 10.37
N GLU A 128 12.35 -7.20 10.71
CA GLU A 128 12.88 -6.24 9.74
C GLU A 128 13.73 -6.91 8.66
N ASP A 129 14.65 -7.81 9.03
CA ASP A 129 15.48 -8.55 8.08
C ASP A 129 14.61 -9.39 7.12
N LYS A 130 13.54 -10.01 7.62
CA LYS A 130 12.62 -10.78 6.80
C LYS A 130 11.77 -9.89 5.89
N ILE A 131 11.37 -8.71 6.34
CA ILE A 131 10.71 -7.71 5.49
C ILE A 131 11.64 -7.29 4.34
N GLU A 132 12.93 -7.05 4.60
CA GLU A 132 13.91 -6.72 3.55
C GLU A 132 14.01 -7.85 2.52
N GLN A 133 14.13 -9.10 2.97
CA GLN A 133 14.18 -10.27 2.09
C GLN A 133 12.92 -10.43 1.23
N GLU A 134 11.73 -10.24 1.82
CA GLU A 134 10.47 -10.29 1.07
C GLU A 134 10.35 -9.13 0.08
N ALA A 135 10.78 -7.92 0.47
CA ALA A 135 10.81 -6.78 -0.43
C ALA A 135 11.73 -7.02 -1.65
N GLU A 136 12.90 -7.62 -1.43
CA GLU A 136 13.83 -7.98 -2.51
C GLU A 136 13.24 -9.03 -3.47
N LYS A 137 12.58 -10.06 -2.94
CA LYS A 137 11.89 -11.08 -3.76
C LYS A 137 10.80 -10.43 -4.63
N LEU A 138 9.97 -9.56 -4.06
CA LEU A 138 8.91 -8.86 -4.78
C LEU A 138 9.47 -7.90 -5.84
N ALA A 139 10.54 -7.17 -5.51
CA ALA A 139 11.23 -6.28 -6.44
C ALA A 139 11.78 -7.06 -7.64
N THR A 140 12.42 -8.20 -7.42
CA THR A 140 12.99 -9.05 -8.48
C THR A 140 11.94 -9.47 -9.52
N VAL A 141 10.71 -9.74 -9.11
CA VAL A 141 9.60 -10.06 -10.04
C VAL A 141 9.20 -8.86 -10.89
N LEU A 142 9.33 -7.63 -10.36
CA LEU A 142 8.80 -6.43 -11.01
C LEU A 142 9.80 -5.75 -11.93
N VAL A 143 11.11 -5.92 -11.72
CA VAL A 143 12.14 -5.17 -12.47
C VAL A 143 13.21 -6.05 -13.11
N ASP A 144 12.99 -7.39 -13.11
CA ASP A 144 13.90 -8.35 -13.70
C ASP A 144 15.34 -8.22 -13.14
N ASN A 145 16.37 -8.23 -14.01
CA ASN A 145 17.77 -8.29 -13.62
C ASN A 145 18.47 -6.91 -13.48
N ASP A 146 17.74 -5.82 -13.57
CA ASP A 146 18.32 -4.49 -13.37
C ASP A 146 18.62 -4.25 -11.88
N LYS A 147 19.92 -4.17 -11.54
CA LYS A 147 20.36 -4.06 -10.14
C LYS A 147 19.98 -2.73 -9.49
N ASP A 148 20.02 -1.64 -10.24
CA ASP A 148 19.68 -0.31 -9.72
C ASP A 148 18.16 -0.20 -9.49
N LEU A 149 17.36 -0.66 -10.43
CA LEU A 149 15.91 -0.73 -10.26
C LEU A 149 15.52 -1.71 -9.15
N ASN A 150 16.16 -2.88 -9.06
CA ASN A 150 15.89 -3.85 -8.00
C ASN A 150 16.17 -3.23 -6.62
N TYR A 151 17.31 -2.59 -6.45
CA TYR A 151 17.64 -1.88 -5.20
C TYR A 151 16.59 -0.80 -4.85
N LEU A 152 16.16 -0.01 -5.84
CA LEU A 152 15.17 1.04 -5.65
C LEU A 152 13.78 0.47 -5.30
N PHE A 153 13.35 -0.57 -6.00
CA PHE A 153 12.06 -1.24 -5.70
C PHE A 153 12.06 -1.94 -4.37
N THR A 154 13.16 -2.61 -4.01
CA THR A 154 13.35 -3.19 -2.67
C THR A 154 13.16 -2.11 -1.60
N TYR A 155 13.81 -0.96 -1.79
CA TYR A 155 13.66 0.19 -0.89
C TYR A 155 12.19 0.63 -0.77
N LEU A 156 11.50 0.87 -1.91
CA LEU A 156 10.10 1.31 -1.93
C LEU A 156 9.17 0.33 -1.22
N ILE A 157 9.28 -0.95 -1.55
CA ILE A 157 8.43 -2.02 -1.00
C ILE A 157 8.68 -2.19 0.51
N ARG A 158 9.95 -2.21 0.92
CA ARG A 158 10.34 -2.30 2.32
C ARG A 158 9.74 -1.18 3.17
N GLU A 159 9.85 0.09 2.73
CA GLU A 159 9.30 1.21 3.49
C GLU A 159 7.79 1.07 3.71
N ILE A 160 7.05 0.56 2.72
CA ILE A 160 5.62 0.34 2.87
C ILE A 160 5.31 -0.86 3.78
N LEU A 161 6.01 -1.99 3.57
CA LEU A 161 5.78 -3.20 4.38
C LEU A 161 6.09 -2.95 5.87
N ARG A 162 7.13 -2.19 6.18
CA ARG A 162 7.49 -1.81 7.54
C ARG A 162 6.41 -1.00 8.26
N ASN A 163 5.75 -0.09 7.56
CA ASN A 163 4.72 0.75 8.16
C ASN A 163 3.54 -0.06 8.71
N ILE A 164 3.32 -1.27 8.22
CA ILE A 164 2.18 -2.10 8.63
C ILE A 164 2.37 -2.59 10.07
N PRO A 165 3.37 -3.41 10.42
CA PRO A 165 3.55 -3.87 11.79
C PRO A 165 3.94 -2.74 12.76
N GLU A 166 4.56 -1.65 12.29
CA GLU A 166 4.95 -0.54 13.14
C GLU A 166 3.78 0.39 13.52
N HIS A 167 2.77 0.55 12.64
CA HIS A 167 1.80 1.63 12.77
C HIS A 167 0.34 1.25 12.59
N SER A 168 0.03 0.11 11.96
CA SER A 168 -1.36 -0.19 11.60
C SER A 168 -2.07 -1.12 12.59
N ASP A 169 -1.38 -1.64 13.61
CA ASP A 169 -1.87 -2.71 14.49
C ASP A 169 -2.37 -3.95 13.70
N CYS A 170 -1.78 -4.17 12.52
CA CYS A 170 -2.09 -5.30 11.64
C CYS A 170 -0.82 -6.10 11.38
N THR A 171 -0.96 -7.43 11.36
CA THR A 171 0.14 -8.35 11.11
C THR A 171 0.12 -8.94 9.70
N LYS A 172 -0.76 -8.43 8.83
CA LYS A 172 -0.94 -8.97 7.47
C LYS A 172 -0.97 -7.88 6.42
N ALA A 173 -0.24 -8.11 5.32
CA ALA A 173 -0.30 -7.31 4.11
C ALA A 173 -0.93 -8.11 2.96
N ILE A 174 -1.81 -7.47 2.20
CA ILE A 174 -2.31 -7.98 0.93
C ILE A 174 -1.48 -7.34 -0.17
N ILE A 175 -0.88 -8.15 -1.01
CA ILE A 175 0.06 -7.71 -2.04
C ILE A 175 -0.43 -8.20 -3.40
N CYS A 176 -0.29 -7.36 -4.41
CA CYS A 176 -0.49 -7.71 -5.82
C CYS A 176 0.39 -6.82 -6.69
N GLY A 177 1.06 -7.38 -7.68
CA GLY A 177 1.95 -6.60 -8.54
C GLY A 177 2.05 -7.14 -9.95
N GLN A 178 2.44 -6.27 -10.88
CA GLN A 178 2.72 -6.66 -12.25
C GLN A 178 3.68 -5.69 -12.92
N ALA A 179 4.60 -6.26 -13.70
CA ALA A 179 5.41 -5.54 -14.66
C ALA A 179 4.85 -5.74 -16.08
N TRP A 180 4.97 -4.70 -16.89
CA TRP A 180 4.69 -4.71 -18.33
C TRP A 180 5.95 -4.28 -19.08
N PRO A 181 6.89 -5.19 -19.38
CA PRO A 181 8.18 -4.83 -19.98
C PRO A 181 8.03 -4.05 -21.29
N ALA A 182 7.07 -4.43 -22.14
CA ALA A 182 6.80 -3.75 -23.41
C ALA A 182 6.28 -2.30 -23.23
N LYS A 183 5.81 -1.93 -22.03
CA LYS A 183 5.35 -0.58 -21.68
C LYS A 183 6.33 0.13 -20.75
N HIS A 184 7.43 -0.51 -20.40
CA HIS A 184 8.38 -0.03 -19.40
C HIS A 184 7.69 0.41 -18.10
N GLN A 185 6.75 -0.37 -17.62
CA GLN A 185 5.94 -0.03 -16.44
C GLN A 185 5.89 -1.18 -15.45
N ALA A 186 6.04 -0.86 -14.17
CA ALA A 186 5.71 -1.77 -13.07
C ALA A 186 4.70 -1.10 -12.13
N GLU A 187 3.82 -1.93 -11.55
CA GLU A 187 2.83 -1.52 -10.55
C GLU A 187 2.83 -2.53 -9.40
N ILE A 188 2.81 -2.03 -8.18
CA ILE A 188 2.54 -2.85 -6.99
C ILE A 188 1.48 -2.18 -6.13
N ALA A 189 0.59 -3.00 -5.58
CA ALA A 189 -0.38 -2.65 -4.55
C ALA A 189 -0.03 -3.37 -3.26
N ILE A 190 -0.02 -2.62 -2.14
CA ILE A 190 0.19 -3.15 -0.79
C ILE A 190 -0.93 -2.57 0.08
N ILE A 191 -1.70 -3.44 0.74
CA ILE A 191 -2.88 -3.04 1.52
C ILE A 191 -2.84 -3.75 2.88
N ASP A 192 -3.06 -3.01 3.95
CA ASP A 192 -3.38 -3.55 5.27
C ASP A 192 -4.85 -3.29 5.64
N GLU A 193 -5.38 -4.06 6.58
CA GLU A 193 -6.71 -3.89 7.13
C GLU A 193 -6.66 -3.45 8.61
N GLY A 194 -5.59 -2.77 9.01
CA GLY A 194 -5.40 -2.24 10.36
C GLY A 194 -6.05 -0.88 10.57
N LYS A 195 -5.54 -0.12 11.52
CA LYS A 195 -5.94 1.27 11.70
C LYS A 195 -5.42 2.14 10.56
N GLY A 196 -6.23 3.11 10.16
CA GLY A 196 -5.87 4.04 9.08
C GLY A 196 -4.87 5.10 9.51
N ILE A 197 -4.40 5.87 8.54
CA ILE A 197 -3.43 6.96 8.76
C ILE A 197 -3.95 8.01 9.75
N PHE A 198 -5.23 8.40 9.62
CA PHE A 198 -5.83 9.39 10.53
C PHE A 198 -5.80 8.91 11.99
N GLU A 199 -6.24 7.68 12.25
CA GLU A 199 -6.24 7.12 13.59
C GLU A 199 -4.81 6.97 14.15
N SER A 200 -3.87 6.53 13.32
CA SER A 200 -2.48 6.37 13.71
C SER A 200 -1.80 7.71 14.07
N LEU A 201 -2.00 8.76 13.27
CA LEU A 201 -1.38 10.07 13.51
C LEU A 201 -2.08 10.82 14.63
N SER A 202 -3.43 10.85 14.67
CA SER A 202 -4.20 11.58 15.67
C SER A 202 -4.09 11.00 17.09
N ALA A 203 -3.70 9.72 17.22
CA ALA A 203 -3.36 9.12 18.51
C ALA A 203 -2.12 9.75 19.15
N ASN A 204 -1.26 10.42 18.37
CA ASN A 204 -0.12 11.14 18.91
C ASN A 204 -0.56 12.54 19.41
N PRO A 205 -0.37 12.85 20.71
CA PRO A 205 -0.78 14.14 21.28
C PRO A 205 -0.22 15.37 20.54
N TYR A 206 0.93 15.22 19.87
CA TYR A 206 1.54 16.33 19.12
C TYR A 206 0.73 16.72 17.88
N TYR A 207 0.02 15.77 17.26
CA TYR A 207 -0.78 16.02 16.05
C TYR A 207 -2.28 16.16 16.33
N HIS A 208 -2.73 15.87 17.55
CA HIS A 208 -4.15 15.80 17.90
C HIS A 208 -4.95 17.07 17.51
N ASP A 209 -4.38 18.24 17.72
CA ASP A 209 -5.00 19.54 17.42
C ASP A 209 -4.59 20.09 16.02
N ARG A 210 -4.00 19.26 15.16
CA ARG A 210 -3.47 19.67 13.85
C ARG A 210 -4.02 18.87 12.69
N ILE A 211 -4.55 17.67 12.94
CA ILE A 211 -5.09 16.76 11.96
C ILE A 211 -6.55 16.50 12.30
N TYR A 212 -7.46 16.98 11.46
CA TYR A 212 -8.90 17.01 11.76
C TYR A 212 -9.70 15.96 10.97
N ASN A 213 -9.16 15.42 9.91
CA ASN A 213 -9.83 14.48 9.03
C ASN A 213 -8.83 13.60 8.25
N ASN A 214 -9.36 12.61 7.49
CA ASN A 214 -8.52 11.71 6.71
C ASN A 214 -7.71 12.43 5.63
N SER A 215 -8.25 13.46 4.97
CA SER A 215 -7.51 14.21 3.95
C SER A 215 -6.29 14.89 4.54
N ASP A 216 -6.46 15.61 5.69
CA ASP A 216 -5.33 16.22 6.39
C ASP A 216 -4.29 15.18 6.77
N ALA A 217 -4.73 14.03 7.28
CA ALA A 217 -3.82 12.96 7.69
C ALA A 217 -3.00 12.40 6.52
N LEU A 218 -3.58 12.26 5.34
CA LEU A 218 -2.87 11.81 4.14
C LEU A 218 -1.82 12.84 3.68
N ASP A 219 -2.19 14.12 3.70
CA ASP A 219 -1.27 15.21 3.37
C ASP A 219 -0.09 15.22 4.35
N TRP A 220 -0.37 15.17 5.66
CA TRP A 220 0.67 15.13 6.70
C TRP A 220 1.56 13.89 6.61
N ALA A 221 1.01 12.71 6.38
CA ALA A 221 1.77 11.46 6.31
C ALA A 221 2.82 11.46 5.19
N THR A 222 2.64 12.29 4.16
CA THR A 222 3.56 12.42 3.02
C THR A 222 4.57 13.56 3.15
N ILE A 223 4.58 14.27 4.29
CA ILE A 223 5.55 15.30 4.64
C ILE A 223 6.79 14.65 5.29
N PRO A 224 8.03 15.10 4.97
CA PRO A 224 9.24 14.52 5.54
C PRO A 224 9.34 14.80 7.06
N GLY A 225 9.65 13.77 7.83
CA GLY A 225 9.85 13.87 9.28
C GLY A 225 8.57 13.71 10.11
N ILE A 226 7.41 13.47 9.48
CA ILE A 226 6.16 13.20 10.18
C ILE A 226 6.04 11.70 10.49
N SER A 227 5.85 11.38 11.77
CA SER A 227 5.70 10.01 12.25
C SER A 227 4.77 9.93 13.45
N ALA A 228 3.91 8.92 13.49
CA ALA A 228 3.06 8.64 14.66
C ALA A 228 3.88 8.42 15.95
N ALA A 229 5.13 7.97 15.84
CA ALA A 229 6.06 7.80 16.97
C ALA A 229 6.79 9.09 17.40
N TYR A 230 6.51 10.24 16.75
CA TYR A 230 7.18 11.49 17.06
C TYR A 230 6.92 11.95 18.50
N ASN A 231 7.99 12.34 19.22
CA ASN A 231 7.88 12.94 20.56
C ASN A 231 8.94 14.03 20.74
N PRO A 232 8.57 15.31 20.74
CA PRO A 232 9.51 16.44 20.86
C PRO A 232 10.25 16.46 22.22
N ASN A 233 9.67 15.84 23.24
CA ASN A 233 10.22 15.84 24.62
C ASN A 233 11.13 14.63 24.92
N LYS A 234 11.14 13.61 24.07
CA LYS A 234 12.05 12.48 24.22
C LYS A 234 13.40 12.82 23.60
N LYS A 235 14.40 13.14 24.44
CA LYS A 235 15.80 13.00 24.03
C LYS A 235 15.97 11.60 23.45
N ARG A 236 16.39 11.52 22.20
CA ARG A 236 16.62 10.27 21.48
C ARG A 236 17.47 9.35 22.36
N ARG A 237 16.85 8.36 23.00
CA ARG A 237 17.61 7.22 23.47
C ARG A 237 18.30 6.67 22.23
N LYS A 238 19.61 6.41 22.31
CA LYS A 238 20.27 5.56 21.32
C LYS A 238 19.51 4.23 21.39
N SER A 239 18.47 4.06 20.56
CA SER A 239 17.86 2.76 20.41
C SER A 239 18.93 1.86 19.82
N SER A 240 19.06 0.68 20.35
CA SER A 240 19.96 -0.35 19.82
C SER A 240 19.58 -0.76 18.40
N SER A 241 18.36 -0.45 17.95
CA SER A 241 17.93 -0.68 16.57
C SER A 241 18.38 0.48 15.67
N ASN A 242 19.09 0.16 14.61
CA ASN A 242 19.50 1.08 13.53
C ASN A 242 18.28 1.68 12.77
N TRP A 243 17.07 1.23 13.09
CA TRP A 243 15.83 1.31 12.33
C TRP A 243 14.82 2.31 12.89
N ALA A 244 15.19 3.18 13.81
CA ALA A 244 14.26 4.14 14.41
C ALA A 244 13.49 4.93 13.35
N ASN A 245 12.16 4.83 13.41
CA ASN A 245 11.19 5.47 12.53
C ASN A 245 11.42 6.98 12.45
N SER A 246 11.89 7.46 11.32
CA SER A 246 12.26 8.88 11.12
C SER A 246 11.14 9.72 10.52
N GLY A 247 10.02 9.10 10.13
CA GLY A 247 8.94 9.75 9.42
C GLY A 247 9.27 10.14 7.97
N PHE A 248 10.30 9.54 7.38
CA PHE A 248 10.68 9.81 6.00
C PHE A 248 10.14 8.78 4.99
N GLY A 249 9.66 7.62 5.43
CA GLY A 249 9.32 6.49 4.55
C GLY A 249 8.35 6.87 3.43
N LEU A 250 7.14 7.33 3.75
CA LEU A 250 6.12 7.69 2.76
C LEU A 250 6.53 8.88 1.88
N TYR A 251 7.23 9.88 2.45
CA TYR A 251 7.82 10.97 1.69
C TYR A 251 8.79 10.45 0.62
N MET A 252 9.72 9.58 1.02
CA MET A 252 10.70 8.99 0.11
C MET A 252 10.02 8.20 -1.01
N VAL A 253 9.06 7.34 -0.66
CA VAL A 253 8.30 6.56 -1.65
C VAL A 253 7.60 7.47 -2.65
N LYS A 254 6.92 8.51 -2.19
CA LYS A 254 6.24 9.50 -3.03
C LYS A 254 7.23 10.19 -3.99
N GLU A 255 8.32 10.74 -3.47
CA GLU A 255 9.28 11.48 -4.28
C GLU A 255 10.03 10.58 -5.28
N ILE A 256 10.40 9.36 -4.89
CA ILE A 256 10.99 8.39 -5.82
C ILE A 256 10.02 8.06 -6.97
N CYS A 257 8.74 7.83 -6.67
CA CYS A 257 7.75 7.58 -7.72
C CYS A 257 7.65 8.74 -8.72
N LYS A 258 7.71 9.98 -8.24
CA LYS A 258 7.68 11.18 -9.10
C LYS A 258 8.94 11.28 -9.97
N GLU A 259 10.10 11.06 -9.39
CA GLU A 259 11.39 11.08 -10.13
C GLU A 259 11.48 9.94 -11.16
N MET A 260 10.77 8.83 -10.94
CA MET A 260 10.65 7.69 -11.86
C MET A 260 9.50 7.83 -12.88
N ASP A 261 8.99 9.04 -13.14
CA ASP A 261 7.85 9.31 -14.02
C ASP A 261 6.62 8.42 -13.77
N GLY A 262 6.50 7.95 -12.54
CA GLY A 262 5.44 7.11 -12.04
C GLY A 262 4.39 7.84 -11.23
N SER A 263 3.74 7.13 -10.33
CA SER A 263 2.79 7.72 -9.38
C SER A 263 2.77 6.96 -8.07
N PHE A 264 2.58 7.70 -6.99
CA PHE A 264 2.25 7.22 -5.67
C PHE A 264 0.76 7.49 -5.40
N LEU A 265 0.03 6.51 -4.86
CA LEU A 265 -1.33 6.70 -4.38
C LEU A 265 -1.45 6.05 -3.00
N ILE A 266 -2.05 6.77 -2.07
CA ILE A 266 -2.41 6.29 -0.75
C ILE A 266 -3.90 6.55 -0.50
N ALA A 267 -4.62 5.53 -0.04
CA ALA A 267 -6.01 5.60 0.37
C ALA A 267 -6.15 5.07 1.79
N SER A 268 -6.82 5.81 2.67
CA SER A 268 -7.06 5.40 4.06
C SER A 268 -8.29 6.12 4.61
N GLY A 269 -9.16 5.37 5.30
CA GLY A 269 -10.46 5.90 5.72
C GLY A 269 -11.29 6.34 4.51
N GLU A 270 -11.79 7.58 4.53
CA GLU A 270 -12.71 8.10 3.52
C GLU A 270 -12.05 8.88 2.38
N ASP A 271 -10.72 8.96 2.37
CA ASP A 271 -9.97 9.79 1.43
C ASP A 271 -8.85 9.02 0.73
N TYR A 272 -8.47 9.52 -0.45
CA TYR A 272 -7.24 9.13 -1.11
C TYR A 272 -6.47 10.34 -1.62
N LEU A 273 -5.16 10.19 -1.68
CA LEU A 273 -4.21 11.13 -2.26
C LEU A 273 -3.39 10.41 -3.35
N ARG A 274 -3.27 11.01 -4.52
CA ARG A 274 -2.39 10.57 -5.59
C ARG A 274 -1.41 11.66 -5.96
N GLU A 275 -0.16 11.31 -6.04
CA GLU A 275 0.95 12.18 -6.44
C GLU A 275 1.65 11.61 -7.67
N ASP A 276 1.96 12.46 -8.64
CA ASP A 276 2.80 12.15 -9.79
C ASP A 276 3.59 13.41 -10.22
N SER A 277 4.39 13.33 -11.29
CA SER A 277 5.17 14.46 -11.80
C SER A 277 4.31 15.64 -12.28
N LYS A 278 3.00 15.43 -12.49
CA LYS A 278 2.05 16.46 -12.93
C LYS A 278 1.35 17.17 -11.77
N GLY A 279 1.55 16.68 -10.53
CA GLY A 279 0.99 17.25 -9.31
C GLY A 279 0.17 16.28 -8.48
N SER A 280 -0.60 16.86 -7.56
CA SER A 280 -1.41 16.14 -6.58
C SER A 280 -2.88 16.09 -6.99
N LYS A 281 -3.53 14.96 -6.71
CA LYS A 281 -4.98 14.77 -6.84
C LYS A 281 -5.50 14.00 -5.64
N SER A 282 -6.54 14.51 -5.02
CA SER A 282 -7.24 13.85 -3.91
C SER A 282 -8.71 13.58 -4.26
N GLY A 283 -9.37 12.75 -3.47
CA GLY A 283 -10.79 12.47 -3.63
C GLY A 283 -11.30 11.50 -2.59
N LYS A 284 -12.59 11.18 -2.68
CA LYS A 284 -13.29 10.33 -1.73
C LYS A 284 -13.27 8.85 -2.14
N THR A 285 -13.10 8.01 -1.13
CA THR A 285 -13.19 6.56 -1.20
C THR A 285 -13.74 6.02 0.12
N ASN A 286 -13.58 4.75 0.43
CA ASN A 286 -13.69 4.22 1.80
C ASN A 286 -13.00 2.85 1.89
N ILE A 287 -12.08 2.74 2.85
CA ILE A 287 -11.40 1.49 3.18
C ILE A 287 -11.01 1.49 4.66
N THR A 288 -11.17 0.36 5.34
CA THR A 288 -10.55 0.13 6.66
C THR A 288 -9.08 -0.23 6.44
N GLY A 289 -8.18 0.44 7.15
CA GLY A 289 -6.74 0.29 6.97
C GLY A 289 -6.14 1.27 5.97
N THR A 290 -5.06 0.84 5.32
CA THR A 290 -4.33 1.67 4.35
C THR A 290 -4.04 0.89 3.07
N ALA A 291 -4.30 1.49 1.92
CA ALA A 291 -3.99 0.93 0.61
C ALA A 291 -3.01 1.84 -0.13
N ILE A 292 -1.89 1.28 -0.56
CA ILE A 292 -0.86 2.00 -1.30
C ILE A 292 -0.70 1.37 -2.68
N LYS A 293 -0.58 2.25 -3.69
CA LYS A 293 -0.21 1.92 -5.05
C LYS A 293 1.06 2.65 -5.42
N ILE A 294 2.01 1.91 -5.96
CA ILE A 294 3.22 2.43 -6.57
C ILE A 294 3.20 2.06 -8.04
N THR A 295 3.45 3.04 -8.91
CA THR A 295 3.79 2.79 -10.31
C THR A 295 5.08 3.50 -10.64
N VAL A 296 5.91 2.92 -11.50
CA VAL A 296 7.14 3.54 -11.99
C VAL A 296 7.37 3.21 -13.46
N ASP A 297 8.12 4.08 -14.15
CA ASP A 297 8.70 3.80 -15.45
C ASP A 297 10.02 3.06 -15.26
N THR A 298 10.11 1.81 -15.76
CA THR A 298 11.29 0.96 -15.61
C THR A 298 12.35 1.20 -16.69
N ASN A 299 12.11 2.09 -17.64
CA ASN A 299 13.09 2.47 -18.66
C ASN A 299 14.02 3.62 -18.21
N LYS A 300 13.72 4.22 -17.07
CA LYS A 300 14.49 5.34 -16.57
C LYS A 300 15.80 4.85 -15.96
N ILE A 301 16.92 5.19 -16.60
CA ILE A 301 18.27 4.85 -16.13
C ILE A 301 18.63 5.83 -15.00
N LEU A 302 18.95 5.31 -13.83
CA LEU A 302 19.23 6.09 -12.64
C LEU A 302 20.40 5.50 -11.85
N ASN A 303 21.14 6.36 -11.18
CA ASN A 303 21.94 5.94 -10.04
C ASN A 303 21.05 5.95 -8.80
N SER A 304 20.54 4.80 -8.40
CA SER A 304 19.56 4.65 -7.31
C SER A 304 20.05 5.23 -5.99
N LYS A 305 21.33 5.05 -5.67
CA LYS A 305 21.94 5.57 -4.43
C LYS A 305 22.00 7.09 -4.43
N GLU A 306 22.38 7.68 -5.55
CA GLU A 306 22.45 9.13 -5.71
C GLU A 306 21.05 9.76 -5.64
N LEU A 307 20.06 9.14 -6.30
CA LEU A 307 18.67 9.56 -6.24
C LEU A 307 18.17 9.57 -4.80
N ILE A 308 18.31 8.46 -4.08
CA ILE A 308 17.88 8.36 -2.67
C ILE A 308 18.55 9.43 -1.82
N ASN A 309 19.88 9.62 -1.95
CA ASN A 309 20.59 10.63 -1.19
C ASN A 309 20.10 12.06 -1.48
N THR A 310 19.84 12.38 -2.75
CA THR A 310 19.30 13.68 -3.17
C THR A 310 17.93 13.95 -2.55
N ILE A 311 17.03 12.97 -2.59
CA ILE A 311 15.70 13.09 -2.00
C ILE A 311 15.79 13.23 -0.47
N VAL A 312 16.66 12.46 0.18
CA VAL A 312 16.90 12.57 1.63
C VAL A 312 17.37 13.97 2.02
N GLN A 313 18.34 14.54 1.29
CA GLN A 313 18.82 15.90 1.56
C GLN A 313 17.69 16.93 1.40
N ARG A 314 16.96 16.88 0.29
CA ARG A 314 15.80 17.75 0.05
C ARG A 314 14.76 17.64 1.18
N GLY A 315 14.39 16.44 1.58
CA GLY A 315 13.44 16.23 2.67
C GLY A 315 13.95 16.71 4.03
N GLN A 316 15.25 16.62 4.30
CA GLN A 316 15.84 17.17 5.52
C GLN A 316 15.81 18.71 5.54
N GLU A 317 15.96 19.36 4.41
CA GLU A 317 15.85 20.83 4.27
C GLU A 317 14.39 21.27 4.43
N GLU A 318 13.45 20.57 3.80
CA GLU A 318 12.02 20.83 3.95
C GLU A 318 11.56 20.67 5.41
N ALA A 319 11.95 19.59 6.08
CA ALA A 319 11.61 19.35 7.49
C ALA A 319 12.19 20.44 8.43
N LYS A 320 13.38 20.97 8.13
CA LYS A 320 13.97 22.12 8.86
C LYS A 320 13.18 23.41 8.65
N ALA A 321 12.75 23.67 7.41
CA ALA A 321 12.03 24.88 7.06
C ALA A 321 10.66 24.96 7.72
N MET A 322 10.02 23.81 7.97
CA MET A 322 8.72 23.73 8.64
C MET A 322 8.75 24.02 10.14
N ASN A 323 9.93 24.18 10.75
CA ASN A 323 10.10 24.40 12.20
C ASN A 323 9.42 23.36 13.11
N GLU A 324 9.08 22.20 12.56
CA GLU A 324 8.34 21.15 13.23
C GLU A 324 9.27 19.97 13.51
N GLY A 325 10.01 20.01 14.61
CA GLY A 325 10.78 18.89 15.15
C GLY A 325 11.64 18.14 14.13
N PHE A 326 12.71 18.77 13.70
CA PHE A 326 13.62 18.19 12.70
C PHE A 326 14.16 16.83 13.13
N HIS A 327 13.83 15.80 12.38
CA HIS A 327 14.45 14.48 12.45
C HIS A 327 15.34 14.25 11.21
N ARG A 328 16.54 13.75 11.45
CA ARG A 328 17.37 13.22 10.34
C ARG A 328 16.77 11.92 9.86
N ALA A 329 16.77 11.69 8.56
CA ALA A 329 16.43 10.41 7.99
C ALA A 329 17.23 9.28 8.66
N SER A 330 16.59 8.16 8.96
CA SER A 330 17.24 6.97 9.51
C SER A 330 18.25 6.39 8.50
N LYS A 331 19.16 5.53 8.96
CA LYS A 331 20.11 4.86 8.06
C LYS A 331 19.40 4.08 6.93
N PRO A 332 18.35 3.28 7.21
CA PRO A 332 17.58 2.61 6.16
C PRO A 332 16.94 3.58 5.17
N SER A 333 16.34 4.68 5.65
CA SER A 333 15.76 5.71 4.77
C SER A 333 16.81 6.40 3.88
N ARG A 334 18.10 6.32 4.23
CA ARG A 334 19.21 6.81 3.42
C ARG A 334 19.80 5.75 2.48
N GLY A 335 19.28 4.53 2.50
CA GLY A 335 19.81 3.46 1.68
C GLY A 335 21.25 3.01 2.04
N ILE A 336 21.64 3.10 3.32
CA ILE A 336 22.97 2.73 3.84
C ILE A 336 22.85 1.51 4.74
#